data_bd8e0eaf1618bda922c86f4b62ec4a83
#
_entry.id   bd8e0eaf1618bda922c86f4b62ec4a83
#
_cell.length_a   1.000
_cell.length_b   1.000
_cell.length_c   1.000
_cell.angle_alpha   90.00
_cell.angle_beta   90.00
_cell.angle_gamma   90.00
#
_symmetry.space_group_name_H-M   'P 1'
#
loop_
_entity.id
_entity.type
_entity.pdbx_description
1 polymer ?
#
loop_
_entity_poly.entity_id
_entity_poly.type
_entity_poly.pdbx_seq_one_letter_code
_entity_poly.pdbx_strand_id
1 'polypeptide(L)'
;MDAEKSDIPIVDFSGWGSATVEKKSRIATQLVDACRAVGFAYVINHTIPPEKLAEAFGWSKKLFDLSYEGKMLASHPNGFAVHRGYSWPGLEKVSNAVGDEDDPELVAKLRLVSDVKVLGPCFI
;
A
#
# COMPACT_ATOMS: atom_id res chain seq x y z
N MET A 1 15.46 -13.65 21.75
CA MET A 1 14.74 -13.59 20.46
C MET A 1 15.32 -12.38 19.75
N ASP A 2 16.31 -12.61 18.91
CA ASP A 2 16.89 -11.55 18.10
C ASP A 2 15.84 -11.15 17.08
N ALA A 3 15.45 -9.86 17.09
CA ALA A 3 14.59 -9.32 16.03
C ALA A 3 15.34 -9.51 14.71
N GLU A 4 14.81 -10.33 13.81
CA GLU A 4 15.33 -10.44 12.45
C GLU A 4 15.40 -9.02 11.86
N LYS A 5 16.62 -8.61 11.60
CA LYS A 5 16.89 -7.32 10.98
C LYS A 5 16.23 -7.35 9.61
N SER A 6 15.26 -6.47 9.41
CA SER A 6 14.60 -6.34 8.11
C SER A 6 15.65 -6.09 7.02
N ASP A 7 15.75 -6.99 6.05
CA ASP A 7 16.66 -6.86 4.90
C ASP A 7 16.13 -5.88 3.83
N ILE A 8 15.08 -5.11 4.14
CA ILE A 8 14.54 -4.11 3.22
C ILE A 8 15.52 -2.95 3.13
N PRO A 9 16.05 -2.63 1.93
CA PRO A 9 17.00 -1.56 1.73
C PRO A 9 16.43 -0.19 2.08
N ILE A 10 17.29 0.70 2.60
CA ILE A 10 16.94 2.09 2.88
C ILE A 10 17.54 2.97 1.78
N VAL A 11 16.71 3.80 1.15
CA VAL A 11 17.11 4.77 0.13
C VAL A 11 16.94 6.19 0.66
N ASP A 12 18.04 6.93 0.72
CA ASP A 12 18.08 8.29 1.24
C ASP A 12 17.84 9.32 0.12
N PHE A 13 16.73 10.05 0.24
CA PHE A 13 16.33 11.11 -0.69
C PHE A 13 16.81 12.49 -0.27
N SER A 14 17.77 12.60 0.67
CA SER A 14 18.27 13.90 1.14
C SER A 14 18.77 14.77 -0.02
N GLY A 15 18.22 15.98 -0.09
CA GLY A 15 18.58 16.96 -1.10
C GLY A 15 18.11 16.65 -2.53
N TRP A 16 17.17 15.72 -2.72
CA TRP A 16 16.62 15.38 -4.05
C TRP A 16 16.21 16.61 -4.86
N GLY A 17 15.53 17.60 -4.24
CA GLY A 17 15.01 18.79 -4.92
C GLY A 17 16.11 19.63 -5.59
N SER A 18 17.28 19.75 -4.93
CA SER A 18 18.43 20.54 -5.39
C SER A 18 19.57 19.67 -5.92
N ALA A 19 19.39 18.36 -6.03
CA ALA A 19 20.45 17.44 -6.43
C ALA A 19 20.82 17.60 -7.91
N THR A 20 22.13 17.39 -8.20
CA THR A 20 22.61 17.27 -9.57
C THR A 20 22.02 16.04 -10.26
N VAL A 21 22.11 15.99 -11.59
CA VAL A 21 21.63 14.86 -12.38
C VAL A 21 22.31 13.56 -11.95
N GLU A 22 23.61 13.60 -11.66
CA GLU A 22 24.39 12.45 -11.22
C GLU A 22 23.94 11.94 -9.85
N LYS A 23 23.62 12.86 -8.91
CA LYS A 23 23.10 12.48 -7.60
C LYS A 23 21.71 11.86 -7.72
N LYS A 24 20.82 12.45 -8.52
CA LYS A 24 19.50 11.90 -8.81
C LYS A 24 19.58 10.52 -9.45
N SER A 25 20.48 10.34 -10.41
CA SER A 25 20.70 9.05 -11.06
C SER A 25 21.14 7.98 -10.07
N ARG A 26 22.05 8.29 -9.14
CA ARG A 26 22.48 7.35 -8.10
C ARG A 26 21.32 6.93 -7.18
N ILE A 27 20.53 7.89 -6.72
CA ILE A 27 19.36 7.60 -5.87
C ILE A 27 18.34 6.73 -6.63
N ALA A 28 18.07 7.07 -7.89
CA ALA A 28 17.16 6.28 -8.73
C ALA A 28 17.68 4.85 -8.95
N THR A 29 18.98 4.67 -9.17
CA THR A 29 19.59 3.34 -9.28
C THR A 29 19.41 2.54 -7.99
N GLN A 30 19.70 3.14 -6.83
CA GLN A 30 19.51 2.47 -5.53
C GLN A 30 18.05 2.02 -5.32
N LEU A 31 17.08 2.87 -5.69
CA LEU A 31 15.66 2.53 -5.59
C LEU A 31 15.29 1.35 -6.52
N VAL A 32 15.77 1.41 -7.78
CA VAL A 32 15.52 0.32 -8.75
C VAL A 32 16.17 -0.98 -8.29
N ASP A 33 17.38 -0.93 -7.76
CA ASP A 33 18.10 -2.11 -7.27
C ASP A 33 17.40 -2.71 -6.03
N ALA A 34 16.93 -1.87 -5.12
CA ALA A 34 16.12 -2.31 -3.99
C ALA A 34 14.83 -3.01 -4.43
N CYS A 35 14.11 -2.42 -5.39
CA CYS A 35 12.89 -3.01 -5.95
C CYS A 35 13.16 -4.33 -6.70
N ARG A 36 14.30 -4.45 -7.38
CA ARG A 36 14.69 -5.71 -8.06
C ARG A 36 15.08 -6.81 -7.07
N ALA A 37 15.79 -6.44 -6.01
CA ALA A 37 16.31 -7.42 -5.04
C ALA A 37 15.22 -7.91 -4.08
N VAL A 38 14.35 -7.02 -3.59
CA VAL A 38 13.41 -7.29 -2.50
C VAL A 38 11.97 -6.97 -2.89
N GLY A 39 11.74 -6.08 -3.85
CA GLY A 39 10.41 -5.56 -4.22
C GLY A 39 9.97 -4.34 -3.42
N PHE A 40 10.71 -3.96 -2.37
CA PHE A 40 10.40 -2.86 -1.46
C PHE A 40 11.66 -2.06 -1.12
N ALA A 41 11.45 -0.80 -0.73
CA ALA A 41 12.47 0.04 -0.13
C ALA A 41 11.87 0.94 0.94
N TYR A 42 12.62 1.19 2.01
CA TYR A 42 12.34 2.32 2.88
C TYR A 42 12.93 3.59 2.29
N VAL A 43 12.12 4.64 2.19
CA VAL A 43 12.58 5.95 1.72
C VAL A 43 12.67 6.88 2.91
N ILE A 44 13.86 7.46 3.15
CA ILE A 44 14.10 8.45 4.18
C ILE A 44 14.42 9.81 3.59
N ASN A 45 14.28 10.87 4.38
CA ASN A 45 14.53 12.25 3.97
C ASN A 45 13.76 12.69 2.71
N HIS A 46 12.55 12.15 2.54
CA HIS A 46 11.67 12.39 1.39
C HIS A 46 10.97 13.75 1.39
N THR A 47 11.26 14.63 2.35
CA THR A 47 10.70 15.98 2.50
C THR A 47 9.22 16.08 2.83
N ILE A 48 8.48 14.97 2.88
CA ILE A 48 7.08 14.99 3.35
C ILE A 48 7.09 15.16 4.87
N PRO A 49 6.44 16.20 5.41
CA PRO A 49 6.37 16.41 6.84
C PRO A 49 5.71 15.22 7.57
N PRO A 50 6.22 14.79 8.74
CA PRO A 50 5.63 13.70 9.51
C PRO A 50 4.14 13.92 9.82
N GLU A 51 3.73 15.17 10.03
CA GLU A 51 2.34 15.54 10.29
C GLU A 51 1.43 15.22 9.11
N LYS A 52 1.93 15.38 7.87
CA LYS A 52 1.18 15.03 6.66
C LYS A 52 1.01 13.54 6.50
N LEU A 53 2.02 12.76 6.87
CA LEU A 53 1.91 11.31 6.91
C LEU A 53 0.90 10.86 7.96
N ALA A 54 1.01 11.41 9.19
CA ALA A 54 0.06 11.10 10.26
C ALA A 54 -1.39 11.49 9.88
N GLU A 55 -1.58 12.64 9.23
CA GLU A 55 -2.88 13.07 8.71
C GLU A 55 -3.43 12.08 7.68
N ALA A 56 -2.60 11.65 6.71
CA ALA A 56 -3.01 10.69 5.67
C ALA A 56 -3.42 9.35 6.27
N PHE A 57 -2.62 8.81 7.21
CA PHE A 57 -2.99 7.60 7.94
C PHE A 57 -4.26 7.78 8.78
N GLY A 58 -4.45 8.92 9.41
CA GLY A 58 -5.66 9.25 10.15
C GLY A 58 -6.90 9.25 9.28
N TRP A 59 -6.83 9.82 8.07
CA TRP A 59 -7.94 9.78 7.10
C TRP A 59 -8.18 8.38 6.57
N SER A 60 -7.12 7.63 6.25
CA SER A 60 -7.24 6.23 5.85
C SER A 60 -7.97 5.41 6.92
N LYS A 61 -7.53 5.54 8.18
CA LYS A 61 -8.19 4.86 9.29
C LYS A 61 -9.67 5.23 9.42
N LYS A 62 -10.01 6.51 9.33
CA LYS A 62 -11.41 6.97 9.36
C LYS A 62 -12.26 6.34 8.26
N LEU A 63 -11.72 6.23 7.04
CA LEU A 63 -12.43 5.57 5.94
C LEU A 63 -12.69 4.10 6.24
N PHE A 64 -11.68 3.37 6.71
CA PHE A 64 -11.82 1.94 6.99
C PHE A 64 -12.64 1.62 8.25
N ASP A 65 -12.75 2.57 9.19
CA ASP A 65 -13.62 2.46 10.37
C ASP A 65 -15.11 2.70 10.05
N LEU A 66 -15.46 3.20 8.84
CA LEU A 66 -16.86 3.34 8.43
C LEU A 66 -17.55 1.98 8.31
N SER A 67 -18.88 1.98 8.42
CA SER A 67 -19.68 0.82 8.06
C SER A 67 -19.47 0.41 6.60
N TYR A 68 -19.82 -0.81 6.24
CA TYR A 68 -19.74 -1.28 4.86
C TYR A 68 -20.49 -0.35 3.90
N GLU A 69 -21.72 0.03 4.25
CA GLU A 69 -22.56 0.95 3.47
C GLU A 69 -21.89 2.32 3.30
N GLY A 70 -21.26 2.84 4.36
CA GLY A 70 -20.52 4.09 4.31
C GLY A 70 -19.31 4.01 3.37
N LYS A 71 -18.55 2.92 3.39
CA LYS A 71 -17.44 2.68 2.46
C LYS A 71 -17.92 2.55 1.01
N MET A 72 -19.06 1.91 0.79
CA MET A 72 -19.64 1.71 -0.54
C MET A 72 -20.10 2.99 -1.22
N LEU A 73 -20.32 4.10 -0.48
CA LEU A 73 -20.59 5.41 -1.09
C LEU A 73 -19.42 5.92 -1.95
N ALA A 74 -18.20 5.46 -1.65
CA ALA A 74 -17.00 5.74 -2.42
C ALA A 74 -16.47 4.47 -3.11
N SER A 75 -17.36 3.57 -3.51
CA SER A 75 -17.00 2.31 -4.14
C SER A 75 -16.20 2.52 -5.42
N HIS A 76 -15.30 1.56 -5.70
CA HIS A 76 -14.56 1.53 -6.95
C HIS A 76 -15.53 1.44 -8.13
N PRO A 77 -15.42 2.32 -9.15
CA PRO A 77 -16.25 2.21 -10.35
C PRO A 77 -15.99 0.90 -11.08
N ASN A 78 -17.02 0.37 -11.73
CA ASN A 78 -16.86 -0.81 -12.56
C ASN A 78 -15.87 -0.54 -13.70
N GLY A 79 -14.84 -1.35 -13.82
CA GLY A 79 -13.84 -1.32 -14.88
C GLY A 79 -12.42 -1.12 -14.40
N PHE A 80 -11.48 -1.79 -15.06
CA PHE A 80 -10.05 -1.82 -14.70
C PHE A 80 -9.30 -0.51 -14.96
N ALA A 81 -9.94 0.47 -15.61
CA ALA A 81 -9.29 1.72 -16.00
C ALA A 81 -9.27 2.79 -14.90
N VAL A 82 -10.03 2.61 -13.83
CA VAL A 82 -10.19 3.61 -12.77
C VAL A 82 -9.70 3.04 -11.44
N HIS A 83 -8.51 3.45 -11.01
CA HIS A 83 -7.90 3.03 -9.73
C HIS A 83 -8.26 4.01 -8.60
N ARG A 84 -9.53 4.29 -8.39
CA ARG A 84 -10.03 5.19 -7.34
C ARG A 84 -11.25 4.60 -6.68
N GLY A 85 -11.30 4.68 -5.38
CA GLY A 85 -12.45 4.28 -4.60
C GLY A 85 -12.15 3.08 -3.69
N TYR A 86 -13.15 2.71 -2.93
CA TYR A 86 -13.09 1.57 -2.02
C TYR A 86 -13.25 0.27 -2.82
N SER A 87 -12.23 -0.58 -2.75
CA SER A 87 -12.28 -1.95 -3.24
C SER A 87 -12.69 -2.87 -2.08
N TRP A 88 -13.81 -3.55 -2.22
CA TRP A 88 -14.21 -4.53 -1.20
C TRP A 88 -13.40 -5.84 -1.35
N PRO A 89 -13.29 -6.63 -0.30
CA PRO A 89 -12.58 -7.90 -0.35
C PRO A 89 -13.10 -8.80 -1.48
N GLY A 90 -12.17 -9.32 -2.30
CA GLY A 90 -12.50 -10.16 -3.45
C GLY A 90 -12.78 -9.41 -4.76
N LEU A 91 -12.77 -8.06 -4.77
CA LEU A 91 -12.90 -7.31 -6.03
C LEU A 91 -11.63 -7.43 -6.89
N GLU A 92 -10.46 -7.37 -6.26
CA GLU A 92 -9.18 -7.49 -6.94
C GLU A 92 -8.76 -8.95 -7.00
N LYS A 93 -8.58 -9.46 -8.22
CA LYS A 93 -8.08 -10.83 -8.46
C LYS A 93 -6.59 -10.76 -8.78
N VAL A 94 -5.80 -11.53 -8.05
CA VAL A 94 -4.34 -11.61 -8.26
C VAL A 94 -4.00 -12.56 -9.41
N SER A 95 -4.88 -13.50 -9.76
CA SER A 95 -4.69 -14.42 -10.86
C SER A 95 -5.73 -14.22 -11.96
N ASN A 96 -5.28 -14.20 -13.22
CA ASN A 96 -6.13 -14.30 -14.40
C ASN A 96 -6.40 -15.78 -14.77
N ALA A 97 -6.36 -16.70 -13.82
CA ALA A 97 -6.63 -18.10 -14.07
C ALA A 97 -8.08 -18.25 -14.54
N VAL A 98 -8.22 -18.74 -15.77
CA VAL A 98 -9.52 -19.10 -16.36
C VAL A 98 -10.11 -20.24 -15.52
N GLY A 99 -11.22 -19.99 -14.83
CA GLY A 99 -11.88 -20.98 -13.98
C GLY A 99 -11.95 -20.62 -12.48
N ASP A 100 -11.32 -19.53 -12.06
CA ASP A 100 -11.52 -18.96 -10.72
C ASP A 100 -12.84 -18.17 -10.71
N GLU A 101 -13.95 -18.91 -10.80
CA GLU A 101 -15.25 -18.33 -10.43
C GLU A 101 -15.17 -17.93 -8.95
N ASP A 102 -15.66 -16.74 -8.63
CA ASP A 102 -15.70 -16.24 -7.26
C ASP A 102 -16.37 -17.30 -6.37
N ASP A 103 -15.59 -18.05 -5.59
CA ASP A 103 -16.16 -18.93 -4.60
C ASP A 103 -16.96 -18.07 -3.60
N PRO A 104 -18.29 -18.14 -3.60
CA PRO A 104 -19.12 -17.28 -2.76
C PRO A 104 -18.81 -17.46 -1.26
N GLU A 105 -18.35 -18.65 -0.87
CA GLU A 105 -18.00 -18.97 0.50
C GLU A 105 -16.66 -18.33 0.89
N LEU A 106 -15.68 -18.34 -0.02
CA LEU A 106 -14.41 -17.65 0.17
C LEU A 106 -14.59 -16.14 0.24
N VAL A 107 -15.41 -15.56 -0.65
CA VAL A 107 -15.73 -14.13 -0.64
C VAL A 107 -16.45 -13.74 0.66
N ALA A 108 -17.38 -14.56 1.15
CA ALA A 108 -18.04 -14.33 2.42
C ALA A 108 -17.07 -14.42 3.60
N LYS A 109 -16.14 -15.38 3.60
CA LYS A 109 -15.08 -15.49 4.61
C LYS A 109 -14.14 -14.29 4.59
N LEU A 110 -13.73 -13.83 3.41
CA LEU A 110 -12.88 -12.64 3.26
C LEU A 110 -13.59 -11.38 3.76
N ARG A 111 -14.90 -11.23 3.52
CA ARG A 111 -15.70 -10.13 4.09
C ARG A 111 -15.74 -10.18 5.61
N LEU A 112 -15.92 -11.35 6.20
CA LEU A 112 -15.90 -11.52 7.66
C LEU A 112 -14.53 -11.19 8.27
N VAL A 113 -13.44 -11.52 7.58
CA VAL A 113 -12.06 -11.21 8.03
C VAL A 113 -11.74 -9.73 7.88
N SER A 114 -12.29 -9.04 6.89
CA SER A 114 -12.09 -7.60 6.72
C SER A 114 -12.84 -6.75 7.75
N ASP A 115 -13.90 -7.26 8.32
CA ASP A 115 -14.57 -6.64 9.48
C ASP A 115 -13.79 -6.84 10.80
N VAL A 116 -12.86 -7.79 10.83
CA VAL A 116 -11.91 -8.00 11.93
C VAL A 116 -10.63 -7.24 11.61
N LYS A 117 -10.63 -5.92 11.90
CA LYS A 117 -9.44 -5.09 12.16
C LYS A 117 -8.11 -5.62 11.60
N VAL A 118 -7.96 -5.70 10.29
CA VAL A 118 -6.64 -5.84 9.68
C VAL A 118 -6.00 -4.45 9.54
N LEU A 119 -6.00 -3.70 10.62
CA LEU A 119 -5.06 -2.64 10.89
C LEU A 119 -4.23 -3.10 12.10
N GLY A 120 -3.62 -4.28 11.99
CA GLY A 120 -2.45 -4.58 12.77
C GLY A 120 -1.33 -3.60 12.38
N PRO A 121 -0.34 -3.37 13.25
CA PRO A 121 0.72 -2.40 13.04
C PRO A 121 1.72 -2.87 11.96
N CYS A 122 1.28 -2.96 10.71
CA CYS A 122 2.13 -3.30 9.57
C CYS A 122 2.69 -2.06 8.85
N PHE A 123 2.51 -0.87 9.45
CA PHE A 123 3.06 0.36 8.89
C PHE A 123 3.70 1.19 9.99
N ILE A 124 4.84 0.73 10.49
CA ILE A 124 5.86 1.58 11.10
C ILE A 124 7.21 1.18 10.52
#